data_a1d563839c32db28f79ef65bd1cdd829
#
_entry.id   a1d563839c32db28f79ef65bd1cdd829
#
_cell.length_a   1.000
_cell.length_b   1.000
_cell.length_c   1.000
_cell.angle_alpha   90.00
_cell.angle_beta   90.00
_cell.angle_gamma   90.00
#
_symmetry.space_group_name_H-M   'P 1'
#
loop_
_entity.id
_entity.type
_entity.pdbx_description
1 polymer ?
#
loop_
_entity_poly.entity_id
_entity_poly.type
_entity_poly.pdbx_seq_one_letter_code
_entity_poly.pdbx_strand_id
1 'polypeptide(L)'
;MKGLAFLRYPCTKQKRNIMRTLVVLNLIALACTLGCAQADSVYNQQDTNTLRCFDIKNFNENQDGAGTFRYTTPDMSIRQYTLYDSDGPLTGYIEDCRELHTPYRYYYRYDTKGRLRQMKVAFYGITIGKVYFYDSLGRTTETIDYSEPYKFKLSDLIEKMKREYGCDLLNKKRVIGVHRSKGERDLKRPWYSVFYLEEEHTHYGDEYLIDGTTGETLYVLKREEWNECGSDMSDYYAMVKGLPTTIAEKYLFELNKKKGGQDKKGTKKKGKSFWRKLFD
;
A
#
# COMPACT_ATOMS: atom_id res chain seq x y z
N MET A 1 23.03 1.74 80.04
CA MET A 1 23.48 1.08 78.82
C MET A 1 22.33 1.11 77.78
N LYS A 2 22.46 1.89 76.67
CA LYS A 2 21.41 2.13 75.72
C LYS A 2 21.73 1.24 74.52
N GLY A 3 20.79 0.33 74.18
CA GLY A 3 20.88 -0.54 73.01
C GLY A 3 20.52 0.16 71.73
N LEU A 4 21.39 0.12 70.74
CA LEU A 4 21.17 0.62 69.37
C LEU A 4 20.31 -0.37 68.57
N ALA A 5 19.13 0.09 68.12
CA ALA A 5 18.26 -0.62 67.21
C ALA A 5 18.78 -0.47 65.78
N PHE A 6 19.16 -1.57 65.13
CA PHE A 6 19.50 -1.61 63.69
C PHE A 6 18.24 -1.63 62.85
N LEU A 7 18.01 -0.54 62.14
CA LEU A 7 17.01 -0.47 61.05
C LEU A 7 17.49 -1.30 59.86
N ARG A 8 16.82 -2.43 59.60
CA ARG A 8 16.99 -3.21 58.38
C ARG A 8 16.16 -2.59 57.26
N TYR A 9 16.83 -2.13 56.21
CA TYR A 9 16.21 -1.72 54.96
C TYR A 9 15.77 -2.94 54.16
N PRO A 10 14.51 -3.04 53.74
CA PRO A 10 14.11 -4.06 52.76
C PRO A 10 14.31 -3.47 51.35
N CYS A 11 15.45 -3.73 50.75
CA CYS A 11 15.66 -3.34 49.36
C CYS A 11 16.39 -4.44 48.60
N THR A 12 15.66 -5.18 47.77
CA THR A 12 16.28 -5.78 46.55
C THR A 12 15.28 -6.32 45.52
N LYS A 13 14.05 -6.73 45.89
CA LYS A 13 13.10 -7.32 44.92
C LYS A 13 12.44 -6.26 44.02
N GLN A 14 12.09 -5.10 44.56
CA GLN A 14 11.35 -4.08 43.81
C GLN A 14 12.22 -3.38 42.73
N LYS A 15 13.50 -3.11 43.00
CA LYS A 15 14.44 -2.57 41.99
C LYS A 15 14.71 -3.52 40.84
N ARG A 16 14.73 -4.84 41.07
CA ARG A 16 14.91 -5.85 40.01
C ARG A 16 13.72 -5.90 39.06
N ASN A 17 12.50 -5.73 39.55
CA ASN A 17 11.30 -5.74 38.71
C ASN A 17 11.20 -4.49 37.86
N ILE A 18 11.48 -3.30 38.40
CA ILE A 18 11.48 -2.04 37.64
C ILE A 18 12.54 -2.07 36.54
N MET A 19 13.74 -2.58 36.82
CA MET A 19 14.81 -2.69 35.82
C MET A 19 14.49 -3.70 34.72
N ARG A 20 13.82 -4.82 35.04
CA ARG A 20 13.34 -5.79 34.04
C ARG A 20 12.24 -5.22 33.17
N THR A 21 11.31 -4.46 33.74
CA THR A 21 10.22 -3.80 32.98
C THR A 21 10.77 -2.70 32.04
N LEU A 22 11.76 -1.94 32.50
CA LEU A 22 12.44 -0.93 31.67
C LEU A 22 13.24 -1.54 30.51
N VAL A 23 13.90 -2.68 30.74
CA VAL A 23 14.64 -3.41 29.69
C VAL A 23 13.68 -4.00 28.66
N VAL A 24 12.55 -4.57 29.10
CA VAL A 24 11.52 -5.10 28.18
C VAL A 24 10.87 -3.99 27.35
N LEU A 25 10.55 -2.84 27.97
CA LEU A 25 10.01 -1.68 27.26
C LEU A 25 11.00 -1.11 26.22
N ASN A 26 12.30 -1.04 26.57
CA ASN A 26 13.32 -0.61 25.61
C ASN A 26 13.54 -1.64 24.48
N LEU A 27 13.43 -2.94 24.75
CA LEU A 27 13.51 -3.99 23.70
C LEU A 27 12.30 -3.96 22.78
N ILE A 28 11.10 -3.68 23.29
CA ILE A 28 9.87 -3.49 22.48
C ILE A 28 9.97 -2.22 21.64
N ALA A 29 10.44 -1.11 22.20
CA ALA A 29 10.67 0.13 21.45
C ALA A 29 11.74 -0.07 20.36
N LEU A 30 12.82 -0.79 20.64
CA LEU A 30 13.87 -1.12 19.67
C LEU A 30 13.36 -2.05 18.56
N ALA A 31 12.49 -3.01 18.88
CA ALA A 31 11.87 -3.90 17.89
C ALA A 31 10.90 -3.14 16.97
N CYS A 32 10.15 -2.17 17.49
CA CYS A 32 9.28 -1.32 16.68
C CYS A 32 10.07 -0.37 15.75
N THR A 33 11.22 0.16 16.20
CA THR A 33 12.08 1.01 15.36
C THR A 33 12.83 0.19 14.30
N LEU A 34 13.22 -1.06 14.60
CA LEU A 34 13.82 -1.96 13.62
C LEU A 34 12.84 -2.41 12.54
N GLY A 35 11.55 -2.57 12.83
CA GLY A 35 10.52 -2.91 11.85
C GLY A 35 10.28 -1.79 10.82
N CYS A 36 10.30 -0.52 11.23
CA CYS A 36 10.20 0.62 10.32
C CYS A 36 11.49 0.87 9.53
N ALA A 37 12.65 0.69 10.18
CA ALA A 37 13.96 0.83 9.52
C ALA A 37 14.20 -0.24 8.46
N GLN A 38 13.62 -1.45 8.59
CA GLN A 38 13.72 -2.50 7.57
C GLN A 38 12.97 -2.13 6.28
N ALA A 39 11.82 -1.45 6.35
CA ALA A 39 11.12 -1.00 5.16
C ALA A 39 11.94 0.03 4.36
N ASP A 40 12.61 0.96 5.05
CA ASP A 40 13.49 1.95 4.41
C ASP A 40 14.85 1.33 4.00
N SER A 41 15.36 0.32 4.71
CA SER A 41 16.65 -0.32 4.39
C SER A 41 16.56 -1.26 3.18
N VAL A 42 15.46 -1.97 3.00
CA VAL A 42 15.20 -2.75 1.76
C VAL A 42 15.10 -1.81 0.56
N TYR A 43 14.63 -0.59 0.78
CA TYR A 43 14.54 0.45 -0.25
C TYR A 43 15.91 1.04 -0.62
N ASN A 44 16.85 1.13 0.35
CA ASN A 44 18.20 1.68 0.17
C ASN A 44 19.25 0.62 -0.18
N GLN A 45 18.93 -0.67 -0.15
CA GLN A 45 19.88 -1.76 -0.44
C GLN A 45 20.21 -1.95 -1.93
N GLN A 46 19.83 -0.99 -2.79
CA GLN A 46 20.03 -1.06 -4.24
C GLN A 46 21.38 -0.59 -4.75
N ASP A 47 22.30 -0.19 -3.89
CA ASP A 47 23.67 0.19 -4.30
C ASP A 47 24.67 -0.98 -4.38
N THR A 48 24.24 -2.20 -4.11
CA THR A 48 25.10 -3.35 -4.41
C THR A 48 24.91 -3.78 -5.86
N ASN A 49 25.78 -3.29 -6.69
CA ASN A 49 25.99 -3.46 -8.13
C ASN A 49 26.22 -4.92 -8.59
N THR A 50 25.50 -5.87 -8.07
CA THR A 50 25.44 -7.21 -8.68
C THR A 50 24.29 -7.18 -9.69
N LEU A 51 24.65 -7.09 -10.96
CA LEU A 51 23.72 -7.19 -12.10
C LEU A 51 22.86 -8.47 -11.93
N ARG A 52 21.63 -8.25 -11.46
CA ARG A 52 20.66 -9.36 -11.37
C ARG A 52 20.38 -9.85 -12.77
N CYS A 53 20.60 -11.15 -13.01
CA CYS A 53 20.35 -11.82 -14.27
C CYS A 53 19.23 -12.85 -14.10
N PHE A 54 18.40 -13.00 -15.12
CA PHE A 54 17.37 -14.03 -15.20
C PHE A 54 18.02 -15.37 -15.62
N ASP A 55 17.77 -16.42 -14.88
CA ASP A 55 18.25 -17.77 -15.21
C ASP A 55 17.31 -18.41 -16.25
N ILE A 56 17.61 -18.14 -17.53
CA ILE A 56 16.83 -18.65 -18.67
C ILE A 56 16.85 -20.18 -18.72
N LYS A 57 17.99 -20.80 -18.36
CA LYS A 57 18.12 -22.26 -18.41
C LYS A 57 17.21 -22.89 -17.36
N ASN A 58 17.32 -22.49 -16.10
CA ASN A 58 16.45 -23.00 -15.05
C ASN A 58 14.96 -22.72 -15.33
N PHE A 59 14.63 -21.57 -15.87
CA PHE A 59 13.27 -21.25 -16.28
C PHE A 59 12.76 -22.23 -17.33
N ASN A 60 13.51 -22.46 -18.42
CA ASN A 60 13.12 -23.33 -19.51
C ASN A 60 12.96 -24.80 -19.08
N GLU A 61 13.74 -25.25 -18.12
CA GLU A 61 13.67 -26.61 -17.56
C GLU A 61 12.47 -26.84 -16.65
N ASN A 62 11.91 -25.75 -16.05
CA ASN A 62 10.87 -25.86 -15.02
C ASN A 62 9.55 -25.15 -15.37
N GLN A 63 9.45 -24.46 -16.52
CA GLN A 63 8.22 -23.80 -16.92
C GLN A 63 7.11 -24.80 -17.27
N ASP A 64 5.87 -24.42 -16.99
CA ASP A 64 4.68 -25.13 -17.44
C ASP A 64 4.40 -24.90 -18.94
N GLY A 65 3.42 -25.64 -19.50
CA GLY A 65 3.02 -25.50 -20.90
C GLY A 65 2.47 -24.13 -21.30
N ALA A 66 2.22 -23.26 -20.32
CA ALA A 66 1.78 -21.88 -20.50
C ALA A 66 2.93 -20.85 -20.37
N GLY A 67 4.19 -21.30 -20.33
CA GLY A 67 5.35 -20.42 -20.23
C GLY A 67 5.47 -19.74 -18.86
N THR A 68 5.10 -20.42 -17.78
CA THR A 68 5.18 -19.92 -16.42
C THR A 68 5.91 -20.90 -15.52
N PHE A 69 6.82 -20.41 -14.68
CA PHE A 69 7.45 -21.16 -13.60
C PHE A 69 7.12 -20.53 -12.25
N ARG A 70 6.66 -21.33 -11.29
CA ARG A 70 6.29 -20.88 -9.93
C ARG A 70 7.03 -21.69 -8.91
N TYR A 71 7.60 -21.00 -7.94
CA TYR A 71 8.23 -21.63 -6.77
C TYR A 71 8.14 -20.72 -5.54
N THR A 72 8.43 -21.28 -4.38
CA THR A 72 8.35 -20.57 -3.10
C THR A 72 9.67 -20.76 -2.35
N THR A 73 10.15 -19.67 -1.79
CA THR A 73 11.21 -19.65 -0.77
C THR A 73 10.56 -19.45 0.62
N PRO A 74 11.30 -19.50 1.74
CA PRO A 74 10.72 -19.24 3.06
C PRO A 74 9.97 -17.90 3.18
N ASP A 75 10.41 -16.87 2.47
CA ASP A 75 9.87 -15.52 2.60
C ASP A 75 9.12 -15.03 1.37
N MET A 76 9.29 -15.69 0.21
CA MET A 76 8.78 -15.20 -1.08
C MET A 76 8.02 -16.27 -1.85
N SER A 77 6.93 -15.87 -2.50
CA SER A 77 6.32 -16.60 -3.61
C SER A 77 6.78 -15.95 -4.92
N ILE A 78 7.42 -16.70 -5.79
CA ILE A 78 8.04 -16.21 -7.02
C ILE A 78 7.32 -16.81 -8.22
N ARG A 79 6.95 -15.95 -9.14
CA ARG A 79 6.38 -16.32 -10.43
C ARG A 79 7.22 -15.72 -11.55
N GLN A 80 7.77 -16.56 -12.39
CA GLN A 80 8.48 -16.18 -13.60
C GLN A 80 7.62 -16.50 -14.83
N TYR A 81 7.64 -15.65 -15.84
CA TYR A 81 6.91 -15.87 -17.08
C TYR A 81 7.51 -15.10 -18.25
N THR A 82 7.23 -15.61 -19.46
CA THR A 82 7.64 -15.00 -20.72
C THR A 82 6.82 -13.76 -21.03
N LEU A 83 7.44 -12.78 -21.67
CA LEU A 83 6.80 -11.58 -22.17
C LEU A 83 6.86 -11.58 -23.70
N TYR A 84 5.71 -11.49 -24.34
CA TYR A 84 5.56 -11.40 -25.79
C TYR A 84 5.05 -10.02 -26.19
N ASP A 85 5.36 -9.58 -27.39
CA ASP A 85 4.63 -8.47 -28.02
C ASP A 85 3.26 -8.97 -28.48
N SER A 86 2.27 -8.08 -28.67
CA SER A 86 0.93 -8.46 -29.12
C SER A 86 1.05 -9.24 -30.44
N ASP A 87 0.80 -10.55 -30.41
CA ASP A 87 0.91 -11.47 -31.54
C ASP A 87 2.34 -11.62 -32.12
N GLY A 88 3.37 -11.24 -31.36
CA GLY A 88 4.75 -11.14 -31.83
C GLY A 88 5.75 -12.06 -31.12
N PRO A 89 7.04 -11.86 -31.39
CA PRO A 89 8.12 -12.65 -30.82
C PRO A 89 8.28 -12.38 -29.30
N LEU A 90 9.00 -13.31 -28.65
CA LEU A 90 9.46 -13.15 -27.27
C LEU A 90 10.24 -11.83 -27.12
N THR A 91 9.81 -10.96 -26.18
CA THR A 91 10.46 -9.68 -25.89
C THR A 91 11.25 -9.71 -24.58
N GLY A 92 11.08 -10.75 -23.76
CA GLY A 92 11.82 -10.92 -22.51
C GLY A 92 11.11 -11.77 -21.48
N TYR A 93 11.46 -11.54 -20.22
CA TYR A 93 10.97 -12.30 -19.08
C TYR A 93 10.56 -11.35 -17.96
N ILE A 94 9.62 -11.80 -17.15
CA ILE A 94 9.21 -11.13 -15.90
C ILE A 94 9.48 -12.06 -14.73
N GLU A 95 9.97 -11.51 -13.65
CA GLU A 95 10.01 -12.16 -12.35
C GLU A 95 9.20 -11.32 -11.36
N ASP A 96 8.15 -11.92 -10.82
CA ASP A 96 7.20 -11.35 -9.89
C ASP A 96 7.38 -12.03 -8.53
N CYS A 97 8.02 -11.33 -7.60
CA CYS A 97 8.33 -11.81 -6.25
C CYS A 97 7.38 -11.17 -5.26
N ARG A 98 6.60 -11.97 -4.53
CA ARG A 98 5.63 -11.53 -3.52
C ARG A 98 6.09 -11.98 -2.15
N GLU A 99 6.22 -11.07 -1.21
CA GLU A 99 6.46 -11.44 0.18
C GLU A 99 5.29 -12.26 0.74
N LEU A 100 5.61 -13.32 1.48
CA LEU A 100 4.58 -14.19 2.07
C LEU A 100 3.89 -13.52 3.26
N HIS A 101 4.61 -12.70 4.01
CA HIS A 101 4.17 -12.14 5.29
C HIS A 101 3.70 -10.68 5.19
N THR A 102 4.09 -9.96 4.17
CA THR A 102 3.71 -8.56 3.94
C THR A 102 3.10 -8.37 2.54
N PRO A 103 2.45 -7.25 2.26
CA PRO A 103 1.87 -6.98 0.94
C PRO A 103 2.87 -6.45 -0.10
N TYR A 104 4.17 -6.46 0.21
CA TYR A 104 5.18 -6.00 -0.73
C TYR A 104 5.39 -7.00 -1.87
N ARG A 105 5.69 -6.43 -3.05
CA ARG A 105 5.87 -7.15 -4.29
C ARG A 105 6.93 -6.48 -5.12
N TYR A 106 7.87 -7.27 -5.65
CA TYR A 106 9.00 -6.81 -6.44
C TYR A 106 8.83 -7.32 -7.86
N TYR A 107 8.96 -6.45 -8.84
CA TYR A 107 8.91 -6.77 -10.25
C TYR A 107 10.24 -6.50 -10.90
N TYR A 108 10.73 -7.52 -11.59
CA TYR A 108 11.92 -7.44 -12.42
C TYR A 108 11.55 -7.81 -13.84
N ARG A 109 11.87 -6.93 -14.79
CA ARG A 109 11.73 -7.19 -16.21
C ARG A 109 13.09 -7.37 -16.82
N TYR A 110 13.26 -8.42 -17.62
CA TYR A 110 14.50 -8.79 -18.29
C TYR A 110 14.29 -8.79 -19.79
N ASP A 111 15.38 -8.57 -20.58
CA ASP A 111 15.37 -8.78 -22.01
C ASP A 111 15.48 -10.29 -22.36
N THR A 112 15.49 -10.60 -23.68
CA THR A 112 15.60 -11.99 -24.18
C THR A 112 16.94 -12.66 -23.87
N LYS A 113 17.95 -11.91 -23.41
CA LYS A 113 19.26 -12.41 -22.94
C LYS A 113 19.34 -12.54 -21.42
N GLY A 114 18.23 -12.33 -20.71
CA GLY A 114 18.16 -12.40 -19.25
C GLY A 114 18.75 -11.19 -18.53
N ARG A 115 19.06 -10.07 -19.20
CA ARG A 115 19.62 -8.88 -18.59
C ARG A 115 18.50 -8.01 -18.02
N LEU A 116 18.67 -7.52 -16.79
CA LEU A 116 17.71 -6.63 -16.13
C LEU A 116 17.47 -5.36 -16.94
N ARG A 117 16.20 -4.99 -17.15
CA ARG A 117 15.78 -3.79 -17.88
C ARG A 117 14.93 -2.86 -17.05
N GLN A 118 14.20 -3.38 -16.08
CA GLN A 118 13.37 -2.58 -15.20
C GLN A 118 13.23 -3.25 -13.85
N MET A 119 13.20 -2.45 -12.80
CA MET A 119 12.85 -2.87 -11.45
C MET A 119 11.83 -1.92 -10.85
N LYS A 120 10.82 -2.47 -10.17
CA LYS A 120 9.84 -1.69 -9.39
C LYS A 120 9.39 -2.44 -8.16
N VAL A 121 8.96 -1.69 -7.15
CA VAL A 121 8.34 -2.21 -5.95
C VAL A 121 6.87 -1.79 -5.92
N ALA A 122 6.01 -2.67 -5.43
CA ALA A 122 4.60 -2.39 -5.24
C ALA A 122 4.14 -2.77 -3.83
N PHE A 123 3.09 -2.11 -3.36
CA PHE A 123 2.39 -2.38 -2.11
C PHE A 123 0.90 -2.52 -2.45
N TYR A 124 0.28 -3.67 -2.20
CA TYR A 124 -1.09 -3.98 -2.68
C TYR A 124 -1.34 -3.68 -4.17
N GLY A 125 -0.30 -3.76 -5.01
CA GLY A 125 -0.42 -3.47 -6.45
C GLY A 125 -0.13 -2.02 -6.84
N ILE A 126 -0.14 -1.06 -5.93
CA ILE A 126 0.31 0.31 -6.21
C ILE A 126 1.84 0.35 -6.29
N THR A 127 2.39 0.86 -7.38
CA THR A 127 3.84 1.08 -7.49
C THR A 127 4.28 2.13 -6.48
N ILE A 128 5.32 1.86 -5.68
CA ILE A 128 5.83 2.75 -4.64
C ILE A 128 7.29 3.10 -4.91
N GLY A 129 7.72 4.29 -4.42
CA GLY A 129 9.07 4.79 -4.56
C GLY A 129 9.56 4.88 -5.99
N LYS A 130 10.81 4.54 -6.23
CA LYS A 130 11.47 4.69 -7.53
C LYS A 130 11.33 3.45 -8.40
N VAL A 131 11.06 3.65 -9.67
CA VAL A 131 11.18 2.66 -10.74
C VAL A 131 12.46 2.94 -11.49
N TYR A 132 13.29 1.92 -11.68
CA TYR A 132 14.59 2.03 -12.34
C TYR A 132 14.55 1.33 -13.69
N PHE A 133 15.14 1.96 -14.69
CA PHE A 133 15.33 1.41 -16.02
C PHE A 133 16.83 1.28 -16.30
N TYR A 134 17.21 0.22 -16.99
CA TYR A 134 18.61 -0.14 -17.20
C TYR A 134 18.91 -0.37 -18.68
N ASP A 135 20.14 0.01 -19.09
CA ASP A 135 20.66 -0.34 -20.40
C ASP A 135 21.19 -1.79 -20.48
N SER A 136 21.72 -2.18 -21.63
CA SER A 136 22.27 -3.52 -21.81
C SER A 136 23.56 -3.82 -21.01
N LEU A 137 24.16 -2.80 -20.44
CA LEU A 137 25.35 -2.89 -19.58
C LEU A 137 24.98 -2.82 -18.09
N GLY A 138 23.67 -2.72 -17.77
CA GLY A 138 23.17 -2.64 -16.39
C GLY A 138 23.29 -1.26 -15.76
N ARG A 139 23.59 -0.23 -16.53
CA ARG A 139 23.64 1.15 -16.03
C ARG A 139 22.24 1.73 -16.01
N THR A 140 21.88 2.44 -14.95
CA THR A 140 20.58 3.12 -14.85
C THR A 140 20.50 4.21 -15.93
N THR A 141 19.48 4.11 -16.78
CA THR A 141 19.21 5.09 -17.85
C THR A 141 18.12 6.08 -17.46
N GLU A 142 17.18 5.64 -16.64
CA GLU A 142 16.05 6.46 -16.20
C GLU A 142 15.63 6.04 -14.80
N THR A 143 15.13 7.00 -14.04
CA THR A 143 14.50 6.78 -12.73
C THR A 143 13.24 7.61 -12.62
N ILE A 144 12.10 6.97 -12.33
CA ILE A 144 10.82 7.65 -12.11
C ILE A 144 10.43 7.47 -10.64
N ASP A 145 10.29 8.58 -9.91
CA ASP A 145 9.84 8.53 -8.51
C ASP A 145 8.31 8.63 -8.42
N TYR A 146 7.69 7.51 -8.12
CA TYR A 146 6.24 7.40 -7.94
C TYR A 146 5.77 7.94 -6.58
N SER A 147 6.68 8.25 -5.67
CA SER A 147 6.35 8.82 -4.35
C SER A 147 6.39 10.34 -4.32
N GLU A 148 7.01 10.98 -5.32
CA GLU A 148 7.18 12.43 -5.39
C GLU A 148 5.88 13.24 -5.16
N PRO A 149 4.72 12.88 -5.75
CA PRO A 149 3.49 13.63 -5.54
C PRO A 149 2.95 13.55 -4.10
N TYR A 150 3.40 12.58 -3.31
CA TYR A 150 2.87 12.27 -1.98
C TYR A 150 3.82 12.75 -0.90
N LYS A 151 3.50 13.89 -0.27
CA LYS A 151 4.27 14.38 0.91
C LYS A 151 4.02 13.52 2.14
N PHE A 152 2.78 13.03 2.30
CA PHE A 152 2.44 12.01 3.28
C PHE A 152 2.83 10.65 2.72
N LYS A 153 3.88 10.05 3.27
CA LYS A 153 4.51 8.84 2.74
C LYS A 153 3.70 7.59 3.06
N LEU A 154 3.97 6.49 2.36
CA LEU A 154 3.34 5.20 2.63
C LEU A 154 3.63 4.71 4.06
N SER A 155 4.85 4.90 4.57
CA SER A 155 5.20 4.59 5.98
C SER A 155 4.29 5.29 6.97
N ASP A 156 4.03 6.58 6.72
CA ASP A 156 3.18 7.41 7.58
C ASP A 156 1.71 6.96 7.49
N LEU A 157 1.26 6.52 6.28
CA LEU A 157 -0.07 5.94 6.09
C LEU A 157 -0.22 4.64 6.89
N ILE A 158 0.76 3.72 6.83
CA ILE A 158 0.74 2.46 7.58
C ILE A 158 0.65 2.74 9.08
N GLU A 159 1.48 3.65 9.58
CA GLU A 159 1.48 4.03 11.00
C GLU A 159 0.17 4.72 11.42
N LYS A 160 -0.34 5.67 10.63
CA LYS A 160 -1.61 6.35 10.87
C LYS A 160 -2.76 5.36 10.97
N MET A 161 -2.91 4.48 9.98
CA MET A 161 -4.00 3.51 9.93
C MET A 161 -3.98 2.59 11.14
N LYS A 162 -2.79 2.15 11.57
CA LYS A 162 -2.63 1.32 12.76
C LYS A 162 -2.95 2.08 14.04
N ARG A 163 -2.43 3.31 14.21
CA ARG A 163 -2.59 4.11 15.41
C ARG A 163 -4.01 4.65 15.59
N GLU A 164 -4.61 5.19 14.54
CA GLU A 164 -5.88 5.93 14.64
C GLU A 164 -7.10 5.02 14.44
N TYR A 165 -6.96 3.95 13.65
CA TYR A 165 -8.09 3.09 13.27
C TYR A 165 -7.90 1.62 13.68
N GLY A 166 -6.75 1.24 14.25
CA GLY A 166 -6.43 -0.15 14.55
C GLY A 166 -6.22 -1.02 13.29
N CYS A 167 -6.11 -0.40 12.13
CA CYS A 167 -5.99 -1.07 10.85
C CYS A 167 -4.52 -1.37 10.52
N ASP A 168 -4.09 -2.63 10.72
CA ASP A 168 -2.74 -3.06 10.36
C ASP A 168 -2.65 -3.37 8.85
N LEU A 169 -2.11 -2.44 8.06
CA LEU A 169 -1.97 -2.59 6.61
C LEU A 169 -0.95 -3.67 6.21
N LEU A 170 -0.16 -4.18 7.12
CA LEU A 170 0.73 -5.31 6.83
C LEU A 170 -0.01 -6.65 6.96
N ASN A 171 -1.16 -6.69 7.61
CA ASN A 171 -2.01 -7.89 7.67
C ASN A 171 -2.84 -8.05 6.39
N LYS A 172 -2.34 -8.84 5.44
CA LYS A 172 -2.99 -9.07 4.13
C LYS A 172 -4.39 -9.70 4.20
N LYS A 173 -4.76 -10.32 5.31
CA LYS A 173 -6.06 -10.98 5.45
C LYS A 173 -7.19 -9.99 5.69
N ARG A 174 -6.89 -8.79 6.18
CA ARG A 174 -7.87 -7.77 6.51
C ARG A 174 -7.88 -6.58 5.55
N VAL A 175 -6.93 -6.49 4.63
CA VAL A 175 -6.86 -5.40 3.64
C VAL A 175 -7.32 -5.92 2.29
N ILE A 176 -8.42 -5.39 1.80
CA ILE A 176 -8.93 -5.68 0.44
C ILE A 176 -8.13 -4.93 -0.60
N GLY A 177 -7.77 -3.69 -0.32
CA GLY A 177 -6.96 -2.91 -1.24
C GLY A 177 -6.45 -1.61 -0.64
N VAL A 178 -5.34 -1.17 -1.19
CA VAL A 178 -4.81 0.18 -1.01
C VAL A 178 -4.66 0.78 -2.40
N HIS A 179 -5.27 1.93 -2.61
CA HIS A 179 -5.17 2.67 -3.87
C HIS A 179 -4.57 4.04 -3.62
N ARG A 180 -4.04 4.64 -4.66
CA ARG A 180 -3.60 6.03 -4.63
C ARG A 180 -3.80 6.70 -5.98
N SER A 181 -4.04 8.00 -5.95
CA SER A 181 -4.18 8.83 -7.14
C SER A 181 -3.44 10.14 -6.93
N LYS A 182 -2.88 10.70 -7.99
CA LYS A 182 -2.36 12.08 -8.01
C LYS A 182 -3.48 13.11 -7.89
N GLY A 183 -4.73 12.68 -8.04
CA GLY A 183 -5.91 13.53 -7.93
C GLY A 183 -6.16 14.43 -9.14
N GLU A 184 -5.56 14.16 -10.29
CA GLU A 184 -5.67 14.99 -11.49
C GLU A 184 -7.11 15.12 -11.99
N ARG A 185 -7.89 14.05 -11.86
CA ARG A 185 -9.27 13.95 -12.36
C ARG A 185 -10.33 14.38 -11.34
N ASP A 186 -10.07 14.17 -10.05
CA ASP A 186 -11.08 14.29 -8.99
C ASP A 186 -10.73 15.36 -7.94
N LEU A 187 -9.95 15.03 -6.91
CA LEU A 187 -9.72 15.93 -5.77
C LEU A 187 -8.74 17.08 -6.04
N LYS A 188 -8.08 17.12 -7.20
CA LYS A 188 -7.03 18.09 -7.55
C LYS A 188 -5.85 18.10 -6.56
N ARG A 189 -5.65 17.00 -5.85
CA ARG A 189 -4.55 16.75 -4.90
C ARG A 189 -4.32 15.24 -4.74
N PRO A 190 -3.10 14.81 -4.38
CA PRO A 190 -2.81 13.40 -4.11
C PRO A 190 -3.67 12.85 -2.98
N TRP A 191 -4.06 11.58 -3.08
CA TRP A 191 -4.80 10.89 -2.05
C TRP A 191 -4.52 9.39 -2.03
N TYR A 192 -4.81 8.76 -0.88
CA TYR A 192 -4.87 7.32 -0.71
C TYR A 192 -6.30 6.89 -0.41
N SER A 193 -6.72 5.71 -0.87
CA SER A 193 -7.84 5.00 -0.27
C SER A 193 -7.37 3.65 0.28
N VAL A 194 -7.94 3.29 1.43
CA VAL A 194 -7.66 2.04 2.12
C VAL A 194 -8.99 1.37 2.41
N PHE A 195 -9.17 0.16 1.87
CA PHE A 195 -10.32 -0.67 2.22
C PHE A 195 -9.88 -1.77 3.17
N TYR A 196 -10.40 -1.72 4.41
CA TYR A 196 -10.02 -2.57 5.52
C TYR A 196 -11.23 -3.31 6.09
N LEU A 197 -11.14 -4.64 6.24
CA LEU A 197 -12.20 -5.47 6.81
C LEU A 197 -12.21 -5.38 8.33
N GLU A 198 -13.40 -5.35 8.92
CA GLU A 198 -13.58 -5.39 10.39
C GLU A 198 -13.03 -6.68 10.99
N GLU A 199 -13.28 -7.81 10.31
CA GLU A 199 -12.77 -9.12 10.69
C GLU A 199 -12.25 -9.90 9.47
N GLU A 200 -11.42 -10.93 9.68
CA GLU A 200 -11.02 -11.85 8.63
C GLU A 200 -12.23 -12.63 8.12
N HIS A 201 -12.32 -12.81 6.80
CA HIS A 201 -13.40 -13.56 6.13
C HIS A 201 -14.79 -12.92 6.21
N THR A 202 -14.92 -11.67 6.62
CA THR A 202 -16.15 -10.90 6.51
C THR A 202 -16.21 -10.14 5.19
N HIS A 203 -17.41 -9.70 4.82
CA HIS A 203 -17.63 -8.77 3.72
C HIS A 203 -17.86 -7.35 4.24
N TYR A 204 -17.73 -7.16 5.56
CA TYR A 204 -17.89 -5.87 6.22
C TYR A 204 -16.55 -5.18 6.35
N GLY A 205 -16.52 -3.91 6.08
CA GLY A 205 -15.30 -3.14 6.19
C GLY A 205 -15.51 -1.66 5.92
N ASP A 206 -14.50 -0.90 6.23
CA ASP A 206 -14.48 0.53 6.03
C ASP A 206 -13.53 0.91 4.90
N GLU A 207 -13.91 1.92 4.16
CA GLU A 207 -13.01 2.54 3.20
C GLU A 207 -12.65 3.96 3.68
N TYR A 208 -11.35 4.21 3.80
CA TYR A 208 -10.79 5.45 4.29
C TYR A 208 -10.19 6.24 3.14
N LEU A 209 -10.57 7.51 2.98
CA LEU A 209 -9.96 8.44 2.04
C LEU A 209 -9.02 9.37 2.80
N ILE A 210 -7.74 9.33 2.48
CA ILE A 210 -6.68 10.06 3.17
C ILE A 210 -6.00 11.04 2.20
N ASP A 211 -5.80 12.28 2.64
CA ASP A 211 -5.03 13.27 1.88
C ASP A 211 -3.56 12.84 1.75
N GLY A 212 -3.08 12.73 0.52
CA GLY A 212 -1.71 12.29 0.23
C GLY A 212 -0.64 13.36 0.49
N THR A 213 -1.03 14.56 0.91
CA THR A 213 -0.11 15.65 1.24
C THR A 213 -0.03 15.86 2.75
N THR A 214 -1.18 15.89 3.44
CA THR A 214 -1.26 16.22 4.88
C THR A 214 -1.44 15.00 5.77
N GLY A 215 -1.92 13.87 5.19
CA GLY A 215 -2.33 12.71 5.97
C GLY A 215 -3.69 12.88 6.66
N GLU A 216 -4.42 13.97 6.40
CA GLU A 216 -5.76 14.17 6.94
C GLU A 216 -6.72 13.11 6.41
N THR A 217 -7.58 12.56 7.28
CA THR A 217 -8.68 11.71 6.85
C THR A 217 -9.80 12.57 6.30
N LEU A 218 -10.01 12.53 5.00
CA LEU A 218 -11.01 13.33 4.30
C LEU A 218 -12.41 12.75 4.44
N TYR A 219 -12.50 11.44 4.39
CA TYR A 219 -13.77 10.74 4.41
C TYR A 219 -13.61 9.30 4.87
N VAL A 220 -14.61 8.78 5.57
CA VAL A 220 -14.74 7.37 5.93
C VAL A 220 -16.08 6.87 5.44
N LEU A 221 -16.07 5.88 4.58
CA LEU A 221 -17.25 5.20 4.09
C LEU A 221 -17.41 3.89 4.84
N LYS A 222 -18.47 3.80 5.65
CA LYS A 222 -18.90 2.56 6.28
C LYS A 222 -19.59 1.68 5.23
N ARG A 223 -19.06 0.51 4.96
CA ARG A 223 -19.68 -0.45 4.04
C ARG A 223 -20.33 -1.55 4.87
N GLU A 224 -21.63 -1.48 4.98
CA GLU A 224 -22.44 -2.49 5.65
C GLU A 224 -22.44 -3.65 4.71
N GLU A 225 -22.41 -4.35 4.08
CA GLU A 225 -22.45 -5.57 3.30
C GLU A 225 -22.02 -5.40 1.83
N TRP A 226 -21.01 -6.13 1.43
CA TRP A 226 -20.83 -6.45 0.01
C TRP A 226 -21.90 -7.51 -0.32
N ASN A 227 -23.01 -7.07 -0.92
CA ASN A 227 -23.97 -8.01 -1.45
C ASN A 227 -23.27 -9.00 -2.37
N GLU A 228 -23.53 -10.30 -2.18
CA GLU A 228 -22.97 -11.40 -2.96
C GLU A 228 -23.18 -11.27 -4.48
N CYS A 229 -24.05 -10.37 -4.91
CA CYS A 229 -24.33 -10.04 -6.31
C CYS A 229 -23.38 -8.98 -6.87
N GLY A 230 -22.09 -9.03 -6.49
CA GLY A 230 -21.02 -8.37 -7.21
C GLY A 230 -21.04 -6.84 -7.12
N SER A 231 -19.99 -6.29 -6.53
CA SER A 231 -19.65 -4.86 -6.64
C SER A 231 -19.77 -4.33 -8.06
N ASP A 232 -19.47 -5.14 -9.06
CA ASP A 232 -19.51 -4.80 -10.48
C ASP A 232 -20.91 -4.39 -10.97
N MET A 233 -21.96 -5.04 -10.50
CA MET A 233 -23.33 -4.68 -10.92
C MET A 233 -23.82 -3.42 -10.21
N SER A 234 -23.53 -3.23 -8.92
CA SER A 234 -23.92 -2.02 -8.20
C SER A 234 -23.17 -0.79 -8.72
N ASP A 235 -21.88 -0.92 -9.01
CA ASP A 235 -21.06 0.14 -9.58
C ASP A 235 -21.43 0.41 -11.04
N TYR A 236 -21.78 -0.62 -11.84
CA TYR A 236 -22.33 -0.46 -13.17
C TYR A 236 -23.66 0.33 -13.15
N TYR A 237 -24.61 -0.03 -12.27
CA TYR A 237 -25.86 0.71 -12.14
C TYR A 237 -25.65 2.15 -11.64
N ALA A 238 -24.71 2.35 -10.70
CA ALA A 238 -24.36 3.68 -10.24
C ALA A 238 -23.76 4.54 -11.38
N MET A 239 -22.85 3.96 -12.16
CA MET A 239 -22.24 4.60 -13.31
C MET A 239 -23.28 4.97 -14.38
N VAL A 240 -24.21 4.07 -14.73
CA VAL A 240 -25.28 4.33 -15.71
C VAL A 240 -26.22 5.43 -15.23
N LYS A 241 -26.46 5.56 -13.92
CA LYS A 241 -27.28 6.62 -13.32
C LYS A 241 -26.50 7.91 -13.06
N GLY A 242 -25.20 7.96 -13.36
CA GLY A 242 -24.35 9.12 -13.05
C GLY A 242 -24.17 9.35 -11.54
N LEU A 243 -24.24 8.28 -10.74
CA LEU A 243 -23.99 8.33 -9.31
C LEU A 243 -22.49 8.09 -9.03
N PRO A 244 -21.95 8.61 -7.91
CA PRO A 244 -20.56 8.42 -7.58
C PRO A 244 -20.25 6.94 -7.31
N THR A 245 -19.19 6.43 -7.93
CA THR A 245 -18.74 5.03 -7.81
C THR A 245 -17.51 4.89 -6.90
N THR A 246 -16.58 5.84 -6.97
CA THR A 246 -15.37 5.83 -6.14
C THR A 246 -15.57 6.58 -4.82
N ILE A 247 -14.74 6.28 -3.82
CA ILE A 247 -14.77 7.00 -2.54
C ILE A 247 -14.48 8.52 -2.72
N ALA A 248 -13.60 8.87 -3.66
CA ALA A 248 -13.29 10.26 -3.95
C ALA A 248 -14.50 11.01 -4.52
N GLU A 249 -15.23 10.38 -5.46
CA GLU A 249 -16.47 10.92 -6.00
C GLU A 249 -17.58 11.01 -4.94
N LYS A 250 -17.71 10.01 -4.08
CA LYS A 250 -18.66 10.02 -2.96
C LYS A 250 -18.36 11.17 -2.00
N TYR A 251 -17.10 11.37 -1.66
CA TYR A 251 -16.68 12.51 -0.84
C TYR A 251 -17.04 13.87 -1.49
N LEU A 252 -16.75 14.06 -2.78
CA LEU A 252 -17.10 15.28 -3.50
C LEU A 252 -18.61 15.49 -3.57
N PHE A 253 -19.37 14.42 -3.77
CA PHE A 253 -20.83 14.48 -3.77
C PHE A 253 -21.39 14.97 -2.43
N GLU A 254 -20.91 14.42 -1.31
CA GLU A 254 -21.32 14.85 0.03
C GLU A 254 -20.89 16.28 0.35
N LEU A 255 -19.70 16.72 -0.08
CA LEU A 255 -19.26 18.11 0.06
C LEU A 255 -20.20 19.09 -0.68
N ASN A 256 -20.58 18.75 -1.91
CA ASN A 256 -21.47 19.59 -2.72
C ASN A 256 -22.89 19.64 -2.16
N LYS A 257 -23.39 18.52 -1.61
CA LYS A 257 -24.67 18.46 -0.90
C LYS A 257 -24.69 19.37 0.33
N LYS A 258 -23.61 19.38 1.13
CA LYS A 258 -23.47 20.28 2.28
C LYS A 258 -23.45 21.74 1.88
N LYS A 259 -22.71 22.12 0.80
CA LYS A 259 -22.67 23.49 0.28
C LYS A 259 -24.01 23.95 -0.28
N GLY A 260 -24.70 23.11 -1.07
CA GLY A 260 -26.02 23.42 -1.64
C GLY A 260 -27.15 23.51 -0.60
N GLY A 261 -26.97 22.93 0.59
CA GLY A 261 -27.90 23.05 1.70
C GLY A 261 -27.81 24.39 2.44
N GLN A 262 -26.68 25.08 2.36
CA GLN A 262 -26.51 26.41 2.96
C GLN A 262 -27.10 27.55 2.10
N ASP A 263 -27.17 27.37 0.77
CA ASP A 263 -27.69 28.38 -0.15
C ASP A 263 -29.23 28.40 -0.26
N LYS A 264 -29.95 27.44 0.32
CA LYS A 264 -31.43 27.40 0.26
C LYS A 264 -32.15 28.37 1.18
N LYS A 265 -31.44 29.28 1.87
CA LYS A 265 -32.06 30.46 2.53
C LYS A 265 -32.13 31.72 1.67
N GLY A 266 -31.76 31.67 0.40
CA GLY A 266 -31.85 32.81 -0.50
C GLY A 266 -31.89 32.37 -1.97
N THR A 267 -33.02 32.64 -2.64
CA THR A 267 -33.29 32.71 -4.10
C THR A 267 -33.21 31.42 -4.91
N LYS A 268 -34.37 30.98 -5.41
CA LYS A 268 -34.55 30.05 -6.52
C LYS A 268 -33.90 30.60 -7.80
N LYS A 269 -32.70 30.11 -8.17
CA LYS A 269 -32.21 30.18 -9.56
C LYS A 269 -32.06 28.74 -10.09
N LYS A 270 -32.75 28.47 -11.22
CA LYS A 270 -32.63 27.24 -12.00
C LYS A 270 -31.16 27.05 -12.44
N GLY A 271 -30.40 26.22 -11.78
CA GLY A 271 -29.04 25.86 -12.17
C GLY A 271 -29.08 24.66 -13.11
N LYS A 272 -28.47 24.80 -14.29
CA LYS A 272 -28.15 23.69 -15.20
C LYS A 272 -27.25 22.70 -14.49
N SER A 273 -27.54 21.41 -14.66
CA SER A 273 -26.81 20.28 -14.03
C SER A 273 -25.29 20.43 -14.14
N PHE A 274 -24.60 20.49 -13.01
CA PHE A 274 -23.15 20.51 -12.86
C PHE A 274 -22.46 19.33 -13.58
N TRP A 275 -23.12 18.20 -13.66
CA TRP A 275 -22.62 16.96 -14.24
C TRP A 275 -22.41 17.00 -15.75
N ARG A 276 -23.09 17.89 -16.48
CA ARG A 276 -22.91 18.02 -17.93
C ARG A 276 -21.61 18.71 -18.33
N LYS A 277 -20.92 19.37 -17.38
CA LYS A 277 -19.64 20.05 -17.62
C LYS A 277 -18.40 19.21 -17.28
N LEU A 278 -18.59 18.05 -16.70
CA LEU A 278 -17.49 17.14 -16.34
C LEU A 278 -17.20 16.09 -17.43
N PHE A 279 -18.09 15.95 -18.42
CA PHE A 279 -18.01 14.92 -19.47
C PHE A 279 -18.01 15.51 -20.90
N ASP A 280 -18.03 16.83 -21.08
CA ASP A 280 -17.68 17.55 -22.31
C ASP A 280 -16.21 18.03 -22.20
#